data_f65b2cfd152e22478569bdb66fec549d
#
_entry.id   f65b2cfd152e22478569bdb66fec549d
#
_cell.length_a   1.000
_cell.length_b   1.000
_cell.length_c   1.000
_cell.angle_alpha   90.00
_cell.angle_beta   90.00
_cell.angle_gamma   90.00
#
_symmetry.space_group_name_H-M   'P 1'
#
loop_
_entity.id
_entity.type
_entity.pdbx_description
1 polymer ?
#
loop_
_entity_poly.entity_id
_entity_poly.type
_entity_poly.pdbx_seq_one_letter_code
_entity_poly.pdbx_strand_id
1 'polypeptide(L)'
;MLFRSGFQVFSLGDLRKITEEGVEFSSFIDGSYHMLSPEKSIEVQQALGSDIMMAFDECAPYPAERDYVDFSMERTTRWLQRCKEAWSNRDTQALFGIMQGGMFPDLREKSAKAIVDMDLPGYAIGGLSVGEPKEIMCEVLDYCVDFLPEDKPRYLMGVGTPDYLFEGVKRGVDMFDCVLPTRIARNGTAMTAGGRINIKNAKYEHDFGPLDPDCDCYVCRNYSRAYLRHLRSEEHTSELQSQY
;
A
#
# COMPACT_ATOMS: atom_id res chain seq x y z
N MET A 1 4.34 4.89 -12.14
CA MET A 1 4.81 4.84 -10.75
C MET A 1 3.65 5.20 -9.82
N LEU A 2 3.45 4.46 -8.75
CA LEU A 2 2.42 4.72 -7.72
C LEU A 2 3.10 5.27 -6.47
N PHE A 3 2.60 6.39 -5.92
CA PHE A 3 3.14 6.99 -4.71
C PHE A 3 2.06 7.09 -3.62
N ARG A 4 2.39 6.74 -2.38
CA ARG A 4 1.47 6.64 -1.24
C ARG A 4 1.94 7.50 -0.07
N SER A 5 1.65 8.79 -0.08
CA SER A 5 2.08 9.73 0.97
C SER A 5 1.41 9.49 2.33
N GLY A 6 0.13 9.11 2.35
CA GLY A 6 -0.62 8.85 3.60
C GLY A 6 -0.03 7.72 4.42
N PHE A 7 0.43 6.63 3.78
CA PHE A 7 1.04 5.50 4.48
C PHE A 7 2.38 5.84 5.14
N GLN A 8 3.23 6.66 4.50
CA GLN A 8 4.49 7.09 5.13
C GLN A 8 4.22 7.85 6.43
N VAL A 9 3.20 8.70 6.43
CA VAL A 9 2.79 9.44 7.63
C VAL A 9 2.19 8.52 8.68
N PHE A 10 1.37 7.54 8.27
CA PHE A 10 0.82 6.53 9.19
C PHE A 10 1.93 5.77 9.92
N SER A 11 3.01 5.41 9.22
CA SER A 11 4.14 4.66 9.78
C SER A 11 4.99 5.43 10.80
N LEU A 12 4.85 6.75 10.92
CA LEU A 12 5.60 7.58 11.87
C LEU A 12 5.09 7.45 13.32
N GLY A 13 3.90 6.89 13.54
CA GLY A 13 3.37 6.66 14.89
C GLY A 13 3.32 7.94 15.75
N ASP A 14 3.96 7.89 16.92
CA ASP A 14 3.98 8.99 17.90
C ASP A 14 4.81 10.22 17.48
N LEU A 15 5.57 10.13 16.39
CA LEU A 15 6.37 11.25 15.86
C LEU A 15 5.53 12.22 15.00
N ARG A 16 4.23 12.02 14.91
CA ARG A 16 3.32 12.82 14.11
C ARG A 16 2.21 13.46 14.94
N LYS A 17 1.74 14.62 14.47
CA LYS A 17 0.53 15.26 14.94
C LYS A 17 -0.37 15.57 13.77
N ILE A 18 -1.59 15.04 13.77
CA ILE A 18 -2.57 15.25 12.72
C ILE A 18 -3.44 16.46 13.06
N THR A 19 -3.56 17.40 12.14
CA THR A 19 -4.41 18.59 12.24
C THR A 19 -5.31 18.69 11.00
N GLU A 20 -6.17 19.66 10.90
CA GLU A 20 -6.97 19.87 9.70
C GLU A 20 -6.12 20.39 8.51
N GLU A 21 -5.05 21.10 8.81
CA GLU A 21 -4.12 21.64 7.81
C GLU A 21 -3.28 20.55 7.16
N GLY A 22 -2.99 19.47 7.89
CA GLY A 22 -2.15 18.37 7.44
C GLY A 22 -1.51 17.63 8.61
N VAL A 23 -0.33 17.07 8.40
CA VAL A 23 0.42 16.30 9.39
C VAL A 23 1.76 16.94 9.68
N GLU A 24 1.95 17.35 10.92
CA GLU A 24 3.25 17.73 11.46
C GLU A 24 4.02 16.47 11.88
N PHE A 25 5.29 16.38 11.53
CA PHE A 25 6.15 15.28 11.96
C PHE A 25 7.60 15.70 12.11
N SER A 26 8.35 14.96 12.93
CA SER A 26 9.79 15.12 13.05
C SER A 26 10.51 14.11 12.18
N SER A 27 11.52 14.57 11.43
CA SER A 27 12.43 13.70 10.70
C SER A 27 13.23 12.83 11.68
N PHE A 28 13.26 11.53 11.42
CA PHE A 28 14.08 10.58 12.20
C PHE A 28 15.59 10.69 11.87
N ILE A 29 15.95 11.42 10.78
CA ILE A 29 17.35 11.57 10.35
C ILE A 29 18.03 12.67 11.12
N ASP A 30 17.40 13.82 11.25
CA ASP A 30 18.00 15.05 11.79
C ASP A 30 17.13 15.77 12.84
N GLY A 31 15.95 15.22 13.14
CA GLY A 31 15.00 15.81 14.09
C GLY A 31 14.28 17.06 13.60
N SER A 32 14.47 17.48 12.35
CA SER A 32 13.80 18.64 11.78
C SER A 32 12.28 18.46 11.73
N TYR A 33 11.53 19.55 11.95
CA TYR A 33 10.07 19.54 11.88
C TYR A 33 9.60 19.84 10.46
N HIS A 34 8.61 19.06 10.02
CA HIS A 34 8.00 19.18 8.70
C HIS A 34 6.48 19.20 8.81
N MET A 35 5.86 19.92 7.87
CA MET A 35 4.41 19.87 7.65
C MET A 35 4.14 19.28 6.27
N LEU A 36 3.36 18.21 6.22
CA LEU A 36 2.85 17.63 4.99
C LEU A 36 1.35 17.91 4.91
N SER A 37 0.95 18.81 4.02
CA SER A 37 -0.44 19.12 3.71
C SER A 37 -0.92 18.34 2.48
N PRO A 38 -2.24 18.25 2.22
CA PRO A 38 -2.77 17.68 0.99
C PRO A 38 -2.16 18.28 -0.27
N GLU A 39 -2.03 19.62 -0.33
CA GLU A 39 -1.43 20.33 -1.47
C GLU A 39 0.03 19.96 -1.65
N LYS A 40 0.78 19.92 -0.55
CA LYS A 40 2.20 19.57 -0.59
C LYS A 40 2.42 18.12 -1.00
N SER A 41 1.53 17.21 -0.57
CA SER A 41 1.54 15.82 -1.01
C SER A 41 1.36 15.70 -2.52
N ILE A 42 0.42 16.43 -3.10
CA ILE A 42 0.17 16.43 -4.56
C ILE A 42 1.32 17.08 -5.30
N GLU A 43 1.85 18.22 -4.84
CA GLU A 43 3.02 18.86 -5.41
C GLU A 43 4.22 17.90 -5.53
N VAL A 44 4.52 17.17 -4.45
CA VAL A 44 5.61 16.18 -4.43
C VAL A 44 5.35 15.05 -5.42
N GLN A 45 4.14 14.49 -5.45
CA GLN A 45 3.79 13.40 -6.37
C GLN A 45 3.86 13.85 -7.83
N GLN A 46 3.44 15.06 -8.14
CA GLN A 46 3.56 15.66 -9.47
C GLN A 46 5.05 15.86 -9.87
N ALA A 47 5.86 16.37 -8.96
CA ALA A 47 7.29 16.58 -9.20
C ALA A 47 8.06 15.27 -9.41
N LEU A 48 7.65 14.19 -8.74
CA LEU A 48 8.20 12.83 -8.93
C LEU A 48 7.73 12.17 -10.23
N GLY A 49 6.79 12.75 -10.96
CA GLY A 49 6.24 12.17 -12.19
C GLY A 49 5.46 10.89 -11.95
N SER A 50 4.69 10.79 -10.86
CA SER A 50 3.86 9.62 -10.58
C SER A 50 2.74 9.52 -11.61
N ASP A 51 2.58 8.35 -12.27
CA ASP A 51 1.46 8.12 -13.20
C ASP A 51 0.13 8.10 -12.46
N ILE A 52 0.11 7.49 -11.27
CA ILE A 52 -1.04 7.46 -10.37
C ILE A 52 -0.62 8.10 -9.04
N MET A 53 -1.32 9.15 -8.68
CA MET A 53 -1.17 9.85 -7.41
C MET A 53 -2.30 9.44 -6.47
N MET A 54 -1.97 9.30 -5.19
CA MET A 54 -2.96 9.02 -4.17
C MET A 54 -3.35 10.30 -3.43
N ALA A 55 -4.62 10.45 -3.14
CA ALA A 55 -5.07 11.48 -2.20
C ALA A 55 -4.32 11.37 -0.88
N PHE A 56 -4.15 12.49 -0.20
CA PHE A 56 -3.63 12.48 1.17
C PHE A 56 -4.77 12.09 2.12
N ASP A 57 -4.57 11.05 2.91
CA ASP A 57 -5.61 10.45 3.74
C ASP A 57 -5.17 10.25 5.19
N GLU A 58 -6.14 10.11 6.07
CA GLU A 58 -5.95 9.63 7.42
C GLU A 58 -6.52 8.22 7.56
N CYS A 59 -5.63 7.24 7.70
CA CYS A 59 -6.00 5.87 7.94
C CYS A 59 -6.24 5.64 9.44
N ALA A 60 -7.47 5.31 9.82
CA ALA A 60 -7.77 4.91 11.20
C ALA A 60 -7.12 3.56 11.53
N PRO A 61 -6.62 3.36 12.78
CA PRO A 61 -6.09 2.06 13.21
C PRO A 61 -7.21 1.03 13.37
N TYR A 62 -6.83 -0.25 13.53
CA TYR A 62 -7.75 -1.31 13.91
C TYR A 62 -7.31 -1.92 15.25
N PRO A 63 -8.22 -2.11 16.22
CA PRO A 63 -9.59 -1.57 16.26
C PRO A 63 -9.61 -0.06 16.51
N ALA A 64 -10.68 0.61 16.11
CA ALA A 64 -10.91 2.02 16.41
C ALA A 64 -12.39 2.28 16.75
N GLU A 65 -12.62 3.27 17.61
CA GLU A 65 -13.95 3.71 17.97
C GLU A 65 -14.65 4.38 16.78
N ARG A 66 -15.96 4.15 16.65
CA ARG A 66 -16.76 4.63 15.51
C ARG A 66 -16.64 6.15 15.29
N ASP A 67 -16.75 6.94 16.38
CA ASP A 67 -16.72 8.39 16.29
C ASP A 67 -15.37 8.91 15.75
N TYR A 68 -14.27 8.24 16.12
CA TYR A 68 -12.96 8.55 15.56
C TYR A 68 -12.87 8.21 14.07
N VAL A 69 -13.42 7.05 13.67
CA VAL A 69 -13.44 6.62 12.26
C VAL A 69 -14.26 7.58 11.41
N ASP A 70 -15.44 8.02 11.87
CA ASP A 70 -16.26 9.01 11.15
C ASP A 70 -15.51 10.34 10.99
N PHE A 71 -14.91 10.84 12.08
CA PHE A 71 -14.14 12.09 12.05
C PHE A 71 -12.92 12.03 11.10
N SER A 72 -12.13 10.94 11.13
CA SER A 72 -10.96 10.76 10.26
C SER A 72 -11.35 10.58 8.79
N MET A 73 -12.46 9.88 8.53
CA MET A 73 -13.04 9.70 7.19
C MET A 73 -13.49 11.05 6.61
N GLU A 74 -14.19 11.88 7.40
CA GLU A 74 -14.60 13.21 6.96
C GLU A 74 -13.40 14.13 6.68
N ARG A 75 -12.37 14.07 7.49
CA ARG A 75 -11.10 14.78 7.25
C ARG A 75 -10.48 14.32 5.93
N THR A 76 -10.40 13.01 5.67
CA THR A 76 -9.90 12.46 4.41
C THR A 76 -10.68 12.99 3.22
N THR A 77 -12.00 13.10 3.33
CA THR A 77 -12.85 13.69 2.27
C THR A 77 -12.53 15.17 2.01
N ARG A 78 -12.36 15.98 3.06
CA ARG A 78 -11.95 17.39 2.93
C ARG A 78 -10.54 17.51 2.33
N TRP A 79 -9.62 16.67 2.74
CA TRP A 79 -8.26 16.63 2.20
C TRP A 79 -8.25 16.20 0.72
N LEU A 80 -9.11 15.26 0.33
CA LEU A 80 -9.25 14.89 -1.08
C LEU A 80 -9.68 16.08 -1.95
N GLN A 81 -10.62 16.90 -1.47
CA GLN A 81 -11.02 18.13 -2.18
C GLN A 81 -9.82 19.06 -2.41
N ARG A 82 -8.99 19.28 -1.38
CA ARG A 82 -7.77 20.08 -1.46
C ARG A 82 -6.73 19.45 -2.40
N CYS A 83 -6.59 18.12 -2.39
CA CYS A 83 -5.74 17.39 -3.34
C CYS A 83 -6.21 17.61 -4.79
N LYS A 84 -7.52 17.52 -5.03
CA LYS A 84 -8.12 17.72 -6.35
C LYS A 84 -7.91 19.16 -6.87
N GLU A 85 -7.96 20.15 -6.00
CA GLU A 85 -7.69 21.56 -6.34
C GLU A 85 -6.21 21.80 -6.68
N ALA A 86 -5.29 21.12 -5.98
CA ALA A 86 -3.85 21.19 -6.22
C ALA A 86 -3.38 20.38 -7.44
N TRP A 87 -4.21 19.45 -7.94
CA TRP A 87 -3.88 18.60 -9.08
C TRP A 87 -3.95 19.36 -10.39
N SER A 88 -2.79 19.64 -11.00
CA SER A 88 -2.65 20.42 -12.23
C SER A 88 -2.37 19.56 -13.48
N ASN A 89 -1.62 18.45 -13.35
CA ASN A 89 -1.15 17.64 -14.47
C ASN A 89 -2.19 16.57 -14.90
N ARG A 90 -3.43 16.97 -15.14
CA ARG A 90 -4.59 16.08 -15.34
C ARG A 90 -4.50 15.20 -16.59
N ASP A 91 -3.75 15.62 -17.60
CA ASP A 91 -3.61 14.88 -18.86
C ASP A 91 -2.59 13.73 -18.77
N THR A 92 -1.70 13.77 -17.81
CA THR A 92 -0.57 12.82 -17.70
C THR A 92 -0.49 12.08 -16.37
N GLN A 93 -1.19 12.54 -15.34
CA GLN A 93 -1.16 11.97 -14.00
C GLN A 93 -2.58 11.82 -13.46
N ALA A 94 -2.94 10.61 -13.05
CA ALA A 94 -4.26 10.31 -12.47
C ALA A 94 -4.25 10.50 -10.96
N LEU A 95 -5.27 11.19 -10.41
CA LEU A 95 -5.50 11.27 -8.96
C LEU A 95 -6.56 10.25 -8.55
N PHE A 96 -6.23 9.37 -7.59
CA PHE A 96 -7.17 8.42 -7.00
C PHE A 96 -7.65 8.92 -5.63
N GLY A 97 -8.98 8.88 -5.43
CA GLY A 97 -9.59 9.07 -4.13
C GLY A 97 -9.49 7.82 -3.26
N ILE A 98 -9.49 7.98 -1.95
CA ILE A 98 -9.38 6.86 -1.01
C ILE A 98 -10.64 6.78 -0.16
N MET A 99 -11.38 5.67 -0.29
CA MET A 99 -12.51 5.33 0.56
C MET A 99 -12.01 4.89 1.94
N GLN A 100 -12.41 5.58 2.98
CA GLN A 100 -12.21 5.25 4.38
C GLN A 100 -13.52 4.81 5.03
N GLY A 101 -13.56 4.61 6.34
CA GLY A 101 -14.79 4.24 7.08
C GLY A 101 -14.62 3.02 7.98
N GLY A 102 -13.39 2.51 8.12
CA GLY A 102 -13.09 1.35 9.01
C GLY A 102 -13.89 0.13 8.63
N MET A 103 -14.46 -0.53 9.65
CA MET A 103 -15.29 -1.72 9.49
C MET A 103 -16.81 -1.39 9.54
N PHE A 104 -17.19 -0.13 9.32
CA PHE A 104 -18.57 0.34 9.43
C PHE A 104 -19.19 0.54 8.03
N PRO A 105 -20.18 -0.30 7.62
CA PRO A 105 -20.75 -0.26 6.27
C PRO A 105 -21.30 1.11 5.87
N ASP A 106 -22.04 1.76 6.77
CA ASP A 106 -22.63 3.08 6.52
C ASP A 106 -21.58 4.19 6.38
N LEU A 107 -20.46 4.12 7.11
CA LEU A 107 -19.35 5.05 6.93
C LEU A 107 -18.60 4.80 5.60
N ARG A 108 -18.44 3.53 5.21
CA ARG A 108 -17.89 3.16 3.89
C ARG A 108 -18.76 3.70 2.75
N GLU A 109 -20.07 3.51 2.84
CA GLU A 109 -21.01 4.05 1.87
C GLU A 109 -20.97 5.58 1.79
N LYS A 110 -20.96 6.25 2.95
CA LYS A 110 -20.82 7.73 3.04
C LYS A 110 -19.52 8.21 2.38
N SER A 111 -18.40 7.55 2.68
CA SER A 111 -17.09 7.85 2.11
C SER A 111 -17.07 7.64 0.61
N ALA A 112 -17.52 6.46 0.15
CA ALA A 112 -17.58 6.13 -1.28
C ALA A 112 -18.38 7.14 -2.07
N LYS A 113 -19.59 7.47 -1.61
CA LYS A 113 -20.43 8.47 -2.25
C LYS A 113 -19.73 9.83 -2.39
N ALA A 114 -19.10 10.29 -1.31
CA ALA A 114 -18.41 11.57 -1.32
C ALA A 114 -17.23 11.62 -2.31
N ILE A 115 -16.45 10.53 -2.41
CA ILE A 115 -15.30 10.48 -3.34
C ILE A 115 -15.74 10.24 -4.79
N VAL A 116 -16.80 9.47 -5.03
CA VAL A 116 -17.35 9.21 -6.36
C VAL A 116 -17.98 10.48 -6.95
N ASP A 117 -18.67 11.29 -6.15
CA ASP A 117 -19.22 12.57 -6.56
C ASP A 117 -18.14 13.56 -7.04
N MET A 118 -16.87 13.32 -6.71
CA MET A 118 -15.75 14.12 -7.21
C MET A 118 -15.29 13.74 -8.61
N ASP A 119 -15.79 12.65 -9.21
CA ASP A 119 -15.46 12.14 -10.55
C ASP A 119 -13.96 12.07 -10.82
N LEU A 120 -13.29 11.14 -10.15
CA LEU A 120 -11.85 10.93 -10.26
C LEU A 120 -11.52 9.81 -11.26
N PRO A 121 -10.28 9.73 -11.78
CA PRO A 121 -9.82 8.67 -12.68
C PRO A 121 -9.86 7.27 -12.09
N GLY A 122 -9.83 7.12 -10.75
CA GLY A 122 -9.88 5.84 -10.06
C GLY A 122 -10.08 6.01 -8.57
N TYR A 123 -10.34 4.89 -7.89
CA TYR A 123 -10.68 4.88 -6.47
C TYR A 123 -9.93 3.78 -5.72
N ALA A 124 -9.47 4.09 -4.52
CA ALA A 124 -8.82 3.14 -3.65
C ALA A 124 -9.69 2.80 -2.43
N ILE A 125 -9.53 1.57 -1.94
CA ILE A 125 -10.09 1.06 -0.71
C ILE A 125 -8.98 1.11 0.34
N GLY A 126 -9.06 2.10 1.23
CA GLY A 126 -8.12 2.29 2.34
C GLY A 126 -8.66 1.73 3.66
N GLY A 127 -7.86 1.78 4.72
CA GLY A 127 -8.25 1.36 6.06
C GLY A 127 -8.52 -0.14 6.20
N LEU A 128 -7.93 -0.95 5.32
CA LEU A 128 -7.86 -2.41 5.40
C LEU A 128 -6.39 -2.87 5.44
N SER A 129 -6.13 -4.11 5.85
CA SER A 129 -4.76 -4.62 6.11
C SER A 129 -4.01 -3.81 7.18
N VAL A 130 -4.74 -3.35 8.20
CA VAL A 130 -4.24 -2.56 9.34
C VAL A 130 -4.25 -3.35 10.66
N GLY A 131 -4.46 -4.67 10.58
CA GLY A 131 -4.42 -5.59 11.73
C GLY A 131 -5.70 -6.42 11.93
N GLU A 132 -6.72 -6.21 11.12
CA GLU A 132 -7.96 -7.01 11.15
C GLU A 132 -7.71 -8.44 10.64
N PRO A 133 -8.51 -9.43 11.11
CA PRO A 133 -8.56 -10.77 10.54
C PRO A 133 -8.99 -10.79 9.07
N LYS A 134 -8.54 -11.81 8.31
CA LYS A 134 -8.88 -11.98 6.90
C LYS A 134 -10.38 -12.00 6.64
N GLU A 135 -11.11 -12.67 7.50
CA GLU A 135 -12.57 -12.82 7.42
C GLU A 135 -13.26 -11.44 7.45
N ILE A 136 -12.82 -10.57 8.36
CA ILE A 136 -13.34 -9.19 8.48
C ILE A 136 -13.01 -8.37 7.23
N MET A 137 -11.77 -8.47 6.72
CA MET A 137 -11.41 -7.78 5.47
C MET A 137 -12.28 -8.25 4.31
N CYS A 138 -12.50 -9.56 4.16
CA CYS A 138 -13.37 -10.12 3.12
C CYS A 138 -14.82 -9.65 3.25
N GLU A 139 -15.36 -9.64 4.47
CA GLU A 139 -16.69 -9.12 4.75
C GLU A 139 -16.84 -7.64 4.37
N VAL A 140 -15.83 -6.82 4.70
CA VAL A 140 -15.81 -5.41 4.29
C VAL A 140 -15.81 -5.27 2.78
N LEU A 141 -14.98 -6.05 2.09
CA LEU A 141 -14.90 -6.02 0.62
C LEU A 141 -16.22 -6.47 -0.03
N ASP A 142 -16.95 -7.45 0.56
CA ASP A 142 -18.22 -7.98 0.04
C ASP A 142 -19.29 -6.88 -0.10
N TYR A 143 -19.25 -5.82 0.71
CA TYR A 143 -20.22 -4.74 0.60
C TYR A 143 -19.62 -3.42 0.07
N CYS A 144 -18.32 -3.16 0.24
CA CYS A 144 -17.80 -1.83 -0.08
C CYS A 144 -17.32 -1.69 -1.53
N VAL A 145 -16.96 -2.76 -2.20
CA VAL A 145 -16.49 -2.70 -3.60
C VAL A 145 -17.60 -2.21 -4.52
N ASP A 146 -18.85 -2.62 -4.28
CA ASP A 146 -20.02 -2.22 -5.07
C ASP A 146 -20.40 -0.74 -4.91
N PHE A 147 -19.87 -0.05 -3.90
CA PHE A 147 -20.02 1.41 -3.78
C PHE A 147 -19.16 2.19 -4.77
N LEU A 148 -18.18 1.54 -5.40
CA LEU A 148 -17.28 2.17 -6.36
C LEU A 148 -17.69 1.84 -7.80
N PRO A 149 -17.52 2.77 -8.78
CA PRO A 149 -17.86 2.54 -10.18
C PRO A 149 -17.11 1.35 -10.78
N GLU A 150 -17.79 0.56 -11.61
CA GLU A 150 -17.19 -0.60 -12.30
C GLU A 150 -16.29 -0.19 -13.49
N ASP A 151 -16.54 0.98 -14.06
CA ASP A 151 -15.81 1.53 -15.19
C ASP A 151 -14.55 2.31 -14.80
N LYS A 152 -14.23 2.36 -13.50
CA LYS A 152 -13.03 3.01 -12.96
C LYS A 152 -12.16 2.01 -12.21
N PRO A 153 -10.82 2.12 -12.27
CA PRO A 153 -9.92 1.25 -11.50
C PRO A 153 -10.21 1.27 -10.00
N ARG A 154 -10.32 0.08 -9.40
CA ARG A 154 -10.53 -0.16 -7.98
C ARG A 154 -9.25 -0.71 -7.36
N TYR A 155 -8.65 0.03 -6.46
CA TYR A 155 -7.35 -0.28 -5.88
C TYR A 155 -7.45 -0.64 -4.40
N LEU A 156 -7.11 -1.88 -4.03
CA LEU A 156 -7.01 -2.31 -2.63
C LEU A 156 -5.60 -2.09 -2.11
N MET A 157 -5.47 -1.19 -1.15
CA MET A 157 -4.18 -0.70 -0.67
C MET A 157 -3.53 -1.64 0.35
N GLY A 158 -2.24 -1.95 0.17
CA GLY A 158 -1.41 -2.66 1.14
C GLY A 158 -1.63 -4.17 1.23
N VAL A 159 -2.36 -4.76 0.30
CA VAL A 159 -2.71 -6.19 0.27
C VAL A 159 -1.98 -6.90 -0.86
N GLY A 160 -1.40 -8.08 -0.61
CA GLY A 160 -0.65 -8.77 -1.67
C GLY A 160 -0.09 -10.14 -1.31
N THR A 161 -0.65 -10.86 -0.34
CA THR A 161 -0.44 -12.31 -0.29
C THR A 161 -1.29 -12.98 -1.37
N PRO A 162 -0.85 -14.11 -1.97
CA PRO A 162 -1.57 -14.74 -3.07
C PRO A 162 -3.05 -15.01 -2.79
N ASP A 163 -3.36 -15.51 -1.60
CA ASP A 163 -4.71 -15.81 -1.17
C ASP A 163 -5.60 -14.54 -1.03
N TYR A 164 -5.03 -13.43 -0.59
CA TYR A 164 -5.74 -12.14 -0.54
C TYR A 164 -5.95 -11.51 -1.91
N LEU A 165 -4.99 -11.68 -2.83
CA LEU A 165 -5.16 -11.23 -4.22
C LEU A 165 -6.35 -11.93 -4.89
N PHE A 166 -6.48 -13.26 -4.72
CA PHE A 166 -7.62 -14.00 -5.23
C PHE A 166 -8.95 -13.53 -4.64
N GLU A 167 -8.98 -13.28 -3.33
CA GLU A 167 -10.19 -12.76 -2.66
C GLU A 167 -10.57 -11.36 -3.16
N GLY A 168 -9.59 -10.49 -3.40
CA GLY A 168 -9.83 -9.15 -3.93
C GLY A 168 -10.33 -9.18 -5.37
N VAL A 169 -9.62 -9.90 -6.27
CA VAL A 169 -10.02 -10.02 -7.68
C VAL A 169 -11.42 -10.63 -7.83
N LYS A 170 -11.75 -11.65 -7.04
CA LYS A 170 -13.09 -12.26 -7.02
C LYS A 170 -14.20 -11.25 -6.72
N ARG A 171 -13.87 -10.17 -5.99
CA ARG A 171 -14.80 -9.11 -5.58
C ARG A 171 -14.74 -7.86 -6.47
N GLY A 172 -13.96 -7.90 -7.57
CA GLY A 172 -13.89 -6.79 -8.51
C GLY A 172 -12.83 -5.73 -8.19
N VAL A 173 -11.78 -6.10 -7.45
CA VAL A 173 -10.60 -5.25 -7.25
C VAL A 173 -9.63 -5.45 -8.41
N ASP A 174 -9.09 -4.36 -8.96
CA ASP A 174 -8.23 -4.35 -10.15
C ASP A 174 -6.75 -4.19 -9.81
N MET A 175 -6.43 -3.48 -8.73
CA MET A 175 -5.06 -3.08 -8.41
C MET A 175 -4.72 -3.38 -6.95
N PHE A 176 -3.45 -3.72 -6.74
CA PHE A 176 -2.90 -4.05 -5.43
C PHE A 176 -1.47 -3.54 -5.30
N ASP A 177 -1.03 -3.27 -4.07
CA ASP A 177 0.37 -3.13 -3.72
C ASP A 177 0.68 -3.89 -2.44
N CYS A 178 1.89 -4.42 -2.32
CA CYS A 178 2.31 -5.06 -1.09
C CYS A 178 3.82 -5.03 -0.92
N VAL A 179 4.25 -4.69 0.27
CA VAL A 179 5.67 -4.77 0.67
C VAL A 179 6.12 -6.20 0.95
N LEU A 180 5.19 -7.15 1.11
CA LEU A 180 5.50 -8.51 1.56
C LEU A 180 6.54 -9.22 0.68
N PRO A 181 6.45 -9.24 -0.67
CA PRO A 181 7.43 -9.94 -1.49
C PRO A 181 8.86 -9.48 -1.24
N THR A 182 9.07 -8.16 -1.21
CA THR A 182 10.40 -7.59 -0.96
C THR A 182 10.85 -7.77 0.49
N ARG A 183 9.93 -7.66 1.45
CA ARG A 183 10.22 -7.87 2.87
C ARG A 183 10.67 -9.30 3.15
N ILE A 184 9.96 -10.30 2.64
CA ILE A 184 10.35 -11.72 2.86
C ILE A 184 11.60 -12.09 2.07
N ALA A 185 11.80 -11.54 0.88
CA ALA A 185 13.00 -11.76 0.07
C ALA A 185 14.26 -11.27 0.81
N ARG A 186 14.23 -10.08 1.44
CA ARG A 186 15.31 -9.60 2.31
C ARG A 186 15.64 -10.57 3.44
N ASN A 187 14.68 -11.37 3.89
CA ASN A 187 14.89 -12.41 4.90
C ASN A 187 15.23 -13.78 4.31
N GLY A 188 15.43 -13.86 2.98
CA GLY A 188 15.80 -15.10 2.28
C GLY A 188 14.63 -16.01 1.98
N THR A 189 13.39 -15.53 2.06
CA THR A 189 12.19 -16.30 1.74
C THR A 189 11.73 -15.97 0.31
N ALA A 190 11.44 -17.00 -0.48
CA ALA A 190 10.81 -16.89 -1.80
C ALA A 190 9.47 -17.64 -1.81
N MET A 191 8.54 -17.14 -2.61
CA MET A 191 7.30 -17.84 -2.96
C MET A 191 7.51 -18.58 -4.27
N THR A 192 7.19 -19.87 -4.30
CA THR A 192 7.30 -20.74 -5.49
C THR A 192 5.97 -21.45 -5.73
N ALA A 193 5.81 -22.08 -6.88
CA ALA A 193 4.65 -22.93 -7.17
C ALA A 193 4.47 -24.05 -6.13
N GLY A 194 5.58 -24.56 -5.57
CA GLY A 194 5.59 -25.54 -4.49
C GLY A 194 5.43 -24.98 -3.07
N GLY A 195 5.14 -23.67 -2.93
CA GLY A 195 4.98 -22.99 -1.65
C GLY A 195 6.19 -22.12 -1.26
N ARG A 196 6.25 -21.73 0.02
CA ARG A 196 7.34 -20.88 0.53
C ARG A 196 8.61 -21.69 0.79
N ILE A 197 9.74 -21.18 0.31
CA ILE A 197 11.06 -21.73 0.62
C ILE A 197 11.91 -20.66 1.31
N ASN A 198 12.75 -21.08 2.26
CA ASN A 198 13.77 -20.22 2.84
C ASN A 198 15.13 -20.64 2.30
N ILE A 199 15.70 -19.80 1.43
CA ILE A 199 16.95 -20.11 0.72
C ILE A 199 18.16 -20.23 1.65
N LYS A 200 18.08 -19.71 2.90
CA LYS A 200 19.15 -19.85 3.90
C LYS A 200 19.34 -21.29 4.41
N ASN A 201 18.35 -22.16 4.22
CA ASN A 201 18.43 -23.54 4.71
C ASN A 201 19.64 -24.27 4.14
N ALA A 202 20.35 -25.05 4.99
CA ALA A 202 21.54 -25.78 4.61
C ALA A 202 21.32 -26.75 3.44
N LYS A 203 20.11 -27.30 3.29
CA LYS A 203 19.78 -28.21 2.19
C LYS A 203 19.99 -27.62 0.79
N TYR A 204 20.03 -26.28 0.67
CA TYR A 204 20.24 -25.59 -0.61
C TYR A 204 21.72 -25.26 -0.89
N GLU A 205 22.66 -25.65 -0.02
CA GLU A 205 24.07 -25.33 -0.17
C GLU A 205 24.70 -25.94 -1.44
N HIS A 206 24.26 -27.14 -1.80
CA HIS A 206 24.68 -27.83 -3.02
C HIS A 206 23.51 -28.11 -3.97
N ASP A 207 22.45 -27.35 -3.89
CA ASP A 207 21.30 -27.48 -4.78
C ASP A 207 21.47 -26.57 -6.01
N PHE A 208 21.92 -27.15 -7.12
CA PHE A 208 22.14 -26.43 -8.38
C PHE A 208 20.89 -26.31 -9.25
N GLY A 209 19.72 -26.74 -8.76
CA GLY A 209 18.45 -26.54 -9.43
C GLY A 209 17.97 -25.08 -9.38
N PRO A 210 16.98 -24.72 -10.22
CA PRO A 210 16.39 -23.39 -10.23
C PRO A 210 15.64 -23.08 -8.93
N LEU A 211 15.40 -21.79 -8.65
CA LEU A 211 14.60 -21.37 -7.48
C LEU A 211 13.22 -22.02 -7.48
N ASP A 212 12.55 -22.00 -8.63
CA ASP A 212 11.27 -22.67 -8.89
C ASP A 212 11.37 -23.41 -10.23
N PRO A 213 11.22 -24.75 -10.25
CA PRO A 213 11.32 -25.53 -11.47
C PRO A 213 10.24 -25.23 -12.51
N ASP A 214 9.07 -24.77 -12.04
CA ASP A 214 7.91 -24.47 -12.89
C ASP A 214 7.87 -23.00 -13.34
N CYS A 215 8.92 -22.22 -13.01
CA CYS A 215 9.03 -20.81 -13.35
C CYS A 215 10.08 -20.53 -14.41
N ASP A 216 9.73 -19.79 -15.44
CA ASP A 216 10.61 -19.45 -16.55
C ASP A 216 11.18 -18.03 -16.50
N CYS A 217 11.07 -17.32 -15.36
CA CYS A 217 11.60 -15.98 -15.19
C CYS A 217 13.13 -15.94 -15.28
N TYR A 218 13.69 -14.75 -15.47
CA TYR A 218 15.13 -14.55 -15.59
C TYR A 218 15.94 -15.20 -14.46
N VAL A 219 15.49 -15.10 -13.21
CA VAL A 219 16.20 -15.68 -12.06
C VAL A 219 16.21 -17.21 -12.12
N CYS A 220 15.05 -17.84 -12.36
CA CYS A 220 14.93 -19.30 -12.41
C CYS A 220 15.70 -19.92 -13.59
N ARG A 221 15.82 -19.19 -14.71
CA ARG A 221 16.58 -19.66 -15.88
C ARG A 221 18.10 -19.54 -15.72
N ASN A 222 18.59 -18.60 -14.93
CA ASN A 222 20.00 -18.24 -14.94
C ASN A 222 20.73 -18.54 -13.61
N TYR A 223 20.01 -18.73 -12.51
CA TYR A 223 20.63 -18.87 -11.19
C TYR A 223 20.09 -20.09 -10.43
N SER A 224 21.02 -20.81 -9.76
CA SER A 224 20.69 -21.94 -8.90
C SER A 224 20.33 -21.51 -7.47
N ARG A 225 19.64 -22.38 -6.74
CA ARG A 225 19.38 -22.20 -5.30
C ARG A 225 20.66 -22.05 -4.50
N ALA A 226 21.70 -22.86 -4.82
CA ALA A 226 23.01 -22.75 -4.19
C ALA A 226 23.63 -21.36 -4.38
N TYR A 227 23.58 -20.82 -5.61
CA TYR A 227 24.12 -19.49 -5.91
C TYR A 227 23.34 -18.39 -5.18
N LEU A 228 22.01 -18.42 -5.20
CA LEU A 228 21.18 -17.45 -4.47
C LEU A 228 21.40 -17.52 -2.96
N ARG A 229 21.60 -18.73 -2.41
CA ARG A 229 21.97 -18.92 -1.00
C ARG A 229 23.35 -18.31 -0.71
N HIS A 230 24.32 -18.53 -1.57
CA HIS A 230 25.68 -17.97 -1.44
C HIS A 230 25.64 -16.43 -1.42
N LEU A 231 25.00 -15.79 -2.37
CA LEU A 231 24.83 -14.32 -2.40
C LEU A 231 24.17 -13.78 -1.13
N ARG A 232 23.23 -14.55 -0.56
CA ARG A 232 22.51 -14.14 0.66
C ARG A 232 23.34 -14.34 1.93
N SER A 233 24.36 -15.25 1.93
CA SER A 233 25.23 -15.53 3.07
C SER A 233 26.44 -14.59 3.13
N GLU A 234 26.77 -13.86 2.06
CA GLU A 234 27.89 -12.93 2.07
C GLU A 234 27.57 -11.69 2.92
N GLU A 235 28.54 -11.28 3.75
CA GLU A 235 28.43 -10.14 4.67
C GLU A 235 28.24 -8.80 3.94
N HIS A 236 28.57 -8.71 2.66
CA HIS A 236 28.37 -7.52 1.83
C HIS A 236 26.91 -7.03 1.72
N THR A 237 25.94 -7.90 2.02
CA THR A 237 24.54 -7.46 2.11
C THR A 237 24.23 -6.66 3.37
N SER A 238 25.08 -6.71 4.39
CA SER A 238 24.93 -5.90 5.61
C SER A 238 25.38 -4.44 5.40
N GLU A 239 26.36 -4.19 4.56
CA GLU A 239 26.81 -2.84 4.23
C GLU A 239 25.79 -2.07 3.38
N LEU A 240 25.05 -2.73 2.48
CA LEU A 240 23.97 -2.13 1.71
C LEU A 240 22.71 -1.86 2.55
N GLN A 241 22.54 -2.58 3.67
CA GLN A 241 21.40 -2.38 4.59
C GLN A 241 21.63 -1.22 5.58
N SER A 242 22.88 -0.76 5.76
CA SER A 242 23.22 0.34 6.64
C SER A 242 23.22 1.72 5.93
N GLN A 243 22.97 1.77 4.62
CA GLN A 243 22.95 3.01 3.83
C GLN A 243 21.55 3.48 3.40
N TYR A 244 20.47 2.83 3.90
CA TYR A 244 19.08 3.24 3.62
C TYR A 244 18.23 3.29 4.87
#